data_ba80849b5ff736b903c31cb528543416
#
_entry.id   ba80849b5ff736b903c31cb528543416
#
_cell.length_a   1.000
_cell.length_b   1.000
_cell.length_c   1.000
_cell.angle_alpha   90.00
_cell.angle_beta   90.00
_cell.angle_gamma   90.00
#
_symmetry.space_group_name_H-M   'P 1'
#
loop_
_entity.id
_entity.type
_entity.pdbx_description
1 polymer ?
#
loop_
_entity_poly.entity_id
_entity_poly.type
_entity_poly.pdbx_seq_one_letter_code
_entity_poly.pdbx_strand_id
1 'polypeptide(L)'
;MTMQDTSRGAPGEPATMGVAPVPHPARRPLLLPLIIVLTALVGGWGVWQAVNPLFASVGPGHGTRTAAPSIAVRTVDGGHFSLAAQRGTVVVVYSMAAWCIACVPEAIALGQMARAARASDVVTLLVDESPVSDTPAAVRAFRTRTRAPARSWVIDRGGAIARAYGVAALETTIVIDRPGRVAGRYRTPLDVDALRRAIGRAT
;
A
#
# COMPACT_ATOMS: atom_id res chain seq x y z
N MET A 1 32.38 -52.43 -84.70
CA MET A 1 33.44 -52.05 -85.63
C MET A 1 34.01 -50.80 -85.07
N THR A 2 35.32 -50.91 -84.78
CA THR A 2 36.37 -49.91 -84.66
C THR A 2 36.29 -48.94 -83.46
N MET A 3 37.08 -49.18 -82.44
CA MET A 3 38.48 -48.78 -82.19
C MET A 3 38.60 -47.35 -81.64
N GLN A 4 39.02 -47.32 -80.36
CA GLN A 4 40.29 -46.71 -79.86
C GLN A 4 40.29 -45.13 -79.89
N ASP A 5 40.66 -44.44 -78.86
CA ASP A 5 42.01 -44.33 -78.33
C ASP A 5 42.09 -43.71 -76.97
N THR A 6 43.07 -44.15 -76.24
CA THR A 6 43.66 -43.69 -75.02
C THR A 6 44.32 -42.36 -75.10
N SER A 7 44.19 -41.47 -74.15
CA SER A 7 45.35 -40.63 -73.73
C SER A 7 45.23 -40.24 -72.26
N ARG A 8 46.29 -40.63 -71.53
CA ARG A 8 46.59 -40.28 -70.15
C ARG A 8 46.88 -38.77 -70.06
N GLY A 9 46.22 -38.12 -69.14
CA GLY A 9 46.55 -36.77 -68.66
C GLY A 9 47.04 -36.85 -67.21
N ALA A 10 48.15 -36.20 -66.97
CA ALA A 10 48.96 -36.24 -65.74
C ALA A 10 48.21 -35.70 -64.46
N PRO A 11 48.69 -36.06 -63.25
CA PRO A 11 48.09 -35.61 -62.02
C PRO A 11 48.34 -34.12 -61.78
N GLY A 12 47.27 -33.33 -61.66
CA GLY A 12 47.32 -31.93 -61.28
C GLY A 12 47.66 -31.75 -59.79
N GLU A 13 48.56 -30.84 -59.58
CA GLU A 13 49.04 -30.37 -58.27
C GLU A 13 47.88 -29.98 -57.37
N PRO A 14 47.94 -30.24 -56.03
CA PRO A 14 46.96 -29.75 -55.11
C PRO A 14 47.04 -28.22 -54.95
N ALA A 15 45.98 -27.53 -55.29
CA ALA A 15 45.88 -26.10 -55.09
C ALA A 15 45.92 -25.82 -53.54
N THR A 16 46.99 -25.12 -53.15
CA THR A 16 47.13 -24.54 -51.83
C THR A 16 46.02 -23.51 -51.63
N MET A 17 44.96 -23.88 -50.88
CA MET A 17 43.97 -22.92 -50.38
C MET A 17 44.69 -21.96 -49.42
N GLY A 18 44.86 -20.73 -49.85
CA GLY A 18 45.30 -19.64 -48.99
C GLY A 18 44.34 -19.40 -47.88
N VAL A 19 44.74 -19.67 -46.65
CA VAL A 19 44.02 -19.34 -45.47
C VAL A 19 44.02 -17.82 -45.32
N ALA A 20 42.88 -17.19 -45.51
CA ALA A 20 42.73 -15.76 -45.27
C ALA A 20 43.00 -15.45 -43.78
N PRO A 21 43.72 -14.39 -43.46
CA PRO A 21 44.02 -14.02 -42.08
C PRO A 21 42.70 -13.70 -41.31
N VAL A 22 42.49 -14.36 -40.19
CA VAL A 22 41.38 -14.13 -39.28
C VAL A 22 41.56 -12.71 -38.71
N PRO A 23 40.57 -11.81 -38.86
CA PRO A 23 40.69 -10.49 -38.28
C PRO A 23 40.71 -10.61 -36.76
N HIS A 24 41.77 -10.15 -36.13
CA HIS A 24 41.87 -10.06 -34.68
C HIS A 24 40.80 -9.09 -34.17
N PRO A 25 39.97 -9.46 -33.15
CA PRO A 25 39.02 -8.54 -32.57
C PRO A 25 39.79 -7.37 -31.95
N ALA A 26 39.53 -6.17 -32.47
CA ALA A 26 40.05 -4.95 -31.89
C ALA A 26 39.67 -4.89 -30.41
N ARG A 27 40.69 -4.81 -29.54
CA ARG A 27 40.47 -4.63 -28.09
C ARG A 27 39.73 -3.32 -27.89
N ARG A 28 38.42 -3.36 -27.79
CA ARG A 28 37.62 -2.21 -27.42
C ARG A 28 38.01 -1.78 -26.00
N PRO A 29 38.38 -0.51 -25.80
CA PRO A 29 38.75 -0.04 -24.48
C PRO A 29 37.58 -0.25 -23.51
N LEU A 30 37.79 -1.03 -22.44
CA LEU A 30 36.83 -1.31 -21.38
C LEU A 30 36.35 -0.05 -20.63
N LEU A 31 36.97 1.09 -20.91
CA LEU A 31 36.65 2.38 -20.30
C LEU A 31 35.27 2.92 -20.71
N LEU A 32 34.82 2.68 -21.95
CA LEU A 32 33.53 3.21 -22.41
C LEU A 32 32.32 2.59 -21.70
N PRO A 33 32.21 1.25 -21.54
CA PRO A 33 31.12 0.66 -20.75
C PRO A 33 31.19 1.01 -19.26
N LEU A 34 32.41 1.19 -18.72
CA LEU A 34 32.56 1.60 -17.32
C LEU A 34 32.02 3.02 -17.07
N ILE A 35 32.28 3.96 -17.98
CA ILE A 35 31.79 5.33 -17.92
C ILE A 35 30.24 5.35 -18.01
N ILE A 36 29.65 4.56 -18.90
CA ILE A 36 28.19 4.47 -19.06
C ILE A 36 27.54 3.93 -17.79
N VAL A 37 28.11 2.90 -17.16
CA VAL A 37 27.59 2.35 -15.90
C VAL A 37 27.72 3.36 -14.75
N LEU A 38 28.85 4.06 -14.67
CA LEU A 38 29.07 5.08 -13.62
C LEU A 38 28.10 6.26 -13.76
N THR A 39 27.88 6.75 -14.99
CA THR A 39 26.92 7.85 -15.24
C THR A 39 25.49 7.42 -14.99
N ALA A 40 25.11 6.17 -15.31
CA ALA A 40 23.79 5.61 -14.99
C ALA A 40 23.56 5.48 -13.47
N LEU A 41 24.58 5.06 -12.72
CA LEU A 41 24.50 4.94 -11.26
C LEU A 41 24.41 6.32 -10.58
N VAL A 42 25.21 7.29 -11.00
CA VAL A 42 25.19 8.65 -10.42
C VAL A 42 23.91 9.38 -10.83
N GLY A 43 23.47 9.26 -12.09
CA GLY A 43 22.20 9.82 -12.57
C GLY A 43 20.98 9.17 -11.90
N GLY A 44 20.99 7.84 -11.77
CA GLY A 44 19.93 7.09 -11.07
C GLY A 44 19.82 7.45 -9.60
N TRP A 45 20.95 7.65 -8.90
CA TRP A 45 20.95 8.11 -7.51
C TRP A 45 20.41 9.54 -7.37
N GLY A 46 20.81 10.44 -8.28
CA GLY A 46 20.31 11.83 -8.27
C GLY A 46 18.80 11.91 -8.49
N VAL A 47 18.27 11.15 -9.45
CA VAL A 47 16.82 11.06 -9.70
C VAL A 47 16.12 10.42 -8.52
N TRP A 48 16.67 9.34 -7.94
CA TRP A 48 16.09 8.68 -6.78
C TRP A 48 16.01 9.63 -5.56
N GLN A 49 17.05 10.43 -5.32
CA GLN A 49 17.05 11.46 -4.27
C GLN A 49 16.05 12.60 -4.53
N ALA A 50 15.84 12.98 -5.79
CA ALA A 50 14.90 14.05 -6.15
C ALA A 50 13.43 13.60 -6.06
N VAL A 51 13.13 12.32 -6.33
CA VAL A 51 11.75 11.77 -6.31
C VAL A 51 11.38 11.22 -4.92
N ASN A 52 12.36 10.80 -4.13
CA ASN A 52 12.13 10.21 -2.81
C ASN A 52 11.36 11.13 -1.85
N PRO A 53 11.60 12.46 -1.78
CA PRO A 53 10.79 13.34 -0.93
C PRO A 53 9.34 13.46 -1.38
N LEU A 54 9.01 13.19 -2.65
CA LEU A 54 7.62 13.17 -3.13
C LEU A 54 6.83 11.96 -2.62
N PHE A 55 7.51 10.85 -2.32
CA PHE A 55 6.92 9.64 -1.73
C PHE A 55 7.12 9.54 -0.21
N ALA A 56 8.09 10.25 0.35
CA ALA A 56 8.37 10.26 1.79
C ALA A 56 7.36 11.08 2.61
N SER A 57 6.49 11.85 1.98
CA SER A 57 5.49 12.69 2.67
C SER A 57 4.24 11.95 3.15
N VAL A 58 4.23 10.61 3.17
CA VAL A 58 3.15 9.77 3.75
C VAL A 58 3.57 9.18 5.11
N GLY A 59 4.49 9.86 5.80
CA GLY A 59 4.74 9.60 7.22
C GLY A 59 3.68 10.28 8.10
N PRO A 60 3.49 9.86 9.36
CA PRO A 60 2.64 10.59 10.30
C PRO A 60 3.20 12.00 10.45
N GLY A 61 2.57 12.95 9.76
CA GLY A 61 2.95 14.35 9.83
C GLY A 61 2.92 14.79 11.30
N HIS A 62 4.07 15.21 11.84
CA HIS A 62 4.18 15.91 13.11
C HIS A 62 3.67 17.36 12.97
N GLY A 63 2.70 17.59 12.09
CA GLY A 63 1.97 18.85 12.00
C GLY A 63 1.15 19.07 13.28
N THR A 64 0.88 20.31 13.60
CA THR A 64 -0.02 20.69 14.68
C THR A 64 -1.30 19.89 14.61
N ARG A 65 -1.59 19.11 15.66
CA ARG A 65 -2.81 18.29 15.74
C ARG A 65 -4.02 19.21 15.62
N THR A 66 -4.76 19.07 14.53
CA THR A 66 -5.99 19.85 14.29
C THR A 66 -7.17 19.23 15.02
N ALA A 67 -8.12 20.04 15.43
CA ALA A 67 -9.38 19.56 16.00
C ALA A 67 -10.03 18.57 15.01
N ALA A 68 -10.44 17.41 15.51
CA ALA A 68 -11.16 16.44 14.72
C ALA A 68 -12.55 16.98 14.35
N PRO A 69 -13.01 16.85 13.10
CA PRO A 69 -14.37 17.16 12.71
C PRO A 69 -15.40 16.44 13.60
N SER A 70 -16.53 17.09 13.86
CA SER A 70 -17.57 16.49 14.68
C SER A 70 -18.19 15.27 14.00
N ILE A 71 -18.47 14.22 14.79
CA ILE A 71 -19.23 13.05 14.35
C ILE A 71 -20.41 12.90 15.32
N ALA A 72 -21.63 12.90 14.79
CA ALA A 72 -22.85 12.58 15.52
C ALA A 72 -23.77 11.80 14.58
N VAL A 73 -23.83 10.48 14.75
CA VAL A 73 -24.46 9.57 13.78
C VAL A 73 -25.23 8.43 14.47
N ARG A 74 -26.21 7.87 13.76
CA ARG A 74 -26.89 6.63 14.20
C ARG A 74 -26.01 5.43 13.88
N THR A 75 -25.94 4.50 14.83
CA THR A 75 -25.28 3.21 14.63
C THR A 75 -26.22 2.22 13.91
N VAL A 76 -25.65 1.17 13.33
CA VAL A 76 -26.43 0.10 12.67
C VAL A 76 -27.35 -0.67 13.62
N ASP A 77 -27.12 -0.56 14.91
CA ASP A 77 -27.93 -1.20 15.96
C ASP A 77 -28.97 -0.24 16.58
N GLY A 78 -29.16 0.94 15.97
CA GLY A 78 -30.19 1.92 16.39
C GLY A 78 -29.74 2.88 17.49
N GLY A 79 -28.55 2.72 18.06
CA GLY A 79 -27.95 3.66 19.01
C GLY A 79 -27.42 4.92 18.34
N HIS A 80 -26.71 5.72 19.12
CA HIS A 80 -26.03 6.92 18.65
C HIS A 80 -24.54 6.91 19.02
N PHE A 81 -23.70 7.37 18.11
CA PHE A 81 -22.31 7.69 18.38
C PHE A 81 -22.12 9.20 18.29
N SER A 82 -21.43 9.77 19.27
CA SER A 82 -21.01 11.16 19.27
C SER A 82 -19.54 11.25 19.64
N LEU A 83 -18.70 11.85 18.77
CA LEU A 83 -17.30 12.06 19.06
C LEU A 83 -17.12 13.00 20.28
N ALA A 84 -17.99 13.98 20.44
CA ALA A 84 -17.93 14.88 21.60
C ALA A 84 -18.10 14.14 22.94
N ALA A 85 -18.91 13.08 22.95
CA ALA A 85 -19.12 12.23 24.14
C ALA A 85 -17.91 11.30 24.42
N GLN A 86 -16.93 11.23 23.54
CA GLN A 86 -15.72 10.39 23.69
C GLN A 86 -14.51 11.19 24.18
N ARG A 87 -14.70 12.42 24.65
CA ARG A 87 -13.59 13.20 25.23
C ARG A 87 -12.97 12.46 26.40
N GLY A 88 -11.62 12.51 26.48
CA GLY A 88 -10.87 11.74 27.48
C GLY A 88 -10.48 10.33 27.04
N THR A 89 -11.01 9.83 25.90
CA THR A 89 -10.65 8.53 25.31
C THR A 89 -9.95 8.73 23.96
N VAL A 90 -9.14 7.77 23.55
CA VAL A 90 -8.62 7.71 22.19
C VAL A 90 -9.70 7.10 21.29
N VAL A 91 -10.00 7.76 20.18
CA VAL A 91 -10.97 7.24 19.21
C VAL A 91 -10.24 6.80 17.95
N VAL A 92 -10.49 5.57 17.51
CA VAL A 92 -10.00 5.03 16.24
C VAL A 92 -11.18 4.92 15.28
N VAL A 93 -11.14 5.72 14.21
CA VAL A 93 -12.12 5.67 13.11
C VAL A 93 -11.51 4.85 11.99
N TYR A 94 -12.20 3.81 11.55
CA TYR A 94 -11.77 2.94 10.48
C TYR A 94 -12.78 2.91 9.33
N SER A 95 -12.35 3.33 8.15
CA SER A 95 -13.15 3.35 6.93
C SER A 95 -13.07 1.99 6.23
N MET A 96 -14.23 1.37 6.00
CA MET A 96 -14.34 0.04 5.41
C MET A 96 -15.61 -0.08 4.54
N ALA A 97 -15.81 -1.23 3.92
CA ALA A 97 -17.08 -1.67 3.35
C ALA A 97 -17.34 -3.12 3.73
N ALA A 98 -18.61 -3.51 3.86
CA ALA A 98 -18.97 -4.87 4.28
C ALA A 98 -18.55 -5.97 3.29
N TRP A 99 -18.37 -5.63 2.01
CA TRP A 99 -17.84 -6.51 0.96
C TRP A 99 -16.31 -6.49 0.86
N CYS A 100 -15.61 -5.56 1.51
CA CYS A 100 -14.17 -5.38 1.40
C CYS A 100 -13.41 -6.51 2.11
N ILE A 101 -12.84 -7.43 1.33
CA ILE A 101 -12.03 -8.54 1.86
C ILE A 101 -10.71 -8.03 2.45
N ALA A 102 -10.10 -7.03 1.81
CA ALA A 102 -8.86 -6.41 2.27
C ALA A 102 -9.03 -5.71 3.63
N CYS A 103 -10.25 -5.24 3.96
CA CYS A 103 -10.56 -4.62 5.25
C CYS A 103 -10.62 -5.61 6.43
N VAL A 104 -10.73 -6.90 6.16
CA VAL A 104 -10.93 -7.93 7.22
C VAL A 104 -9.76 -8.02 8.20
N PRO A 105 -8.48 -8.06 7.77
CA PRO A 105 -7.36 -8.19 8.70
C PRO A 105 -7.30 -7.05 9.73
N GLU A 106 -7.46 -5.80 9.30
CA GLU A 106 -7.43 -4.66 10.21
C GLU A 106 -8.67 -4.60 11.12
N ALA A 107 -9.84 -4.96 10.61
CA ALA A 107 -11.04 -5.08 11.45
C ALA A 107 -10.85 -6.12 12.57
N ILE A 108 -10.18 -7.25 12.28
CA ILE A 108 -9.81 -8.26 13.28
C ILE A 108 -8.81 -7.66 14.29
N ALA A 109 -7.77 -6.94 13.81
CA ALA A 109 -6.78 -6.31 14.66
C ALA A 109 -7.42 -5.27 15.60
N LEU A 110 -8.34 -4.45 15.11
CA LEU A 110 -9.15 -3.54 15.93
C LEU A 110 -9.97 -4.29 16.98
N GLY A 111 -10.52 -5.45 16.61
CA GLY A 111 -11.21 -6.33 17.55
C GLY A 111 -10.30 -6.87 18.65
N GLN A 112 -9.09 -7.25 18.33
CA GLN A 112 -8.10 -7.71 19.31
C GLN A 112 -7.68 -6.57 20.24
N MET A 113 -7.43 -5.40 19.68
CA MET A 113 -7.09 -4.19 20.45
C MET A 113 -8.18 -3.80 21.45
N ALA A 114 -9.42 -3.78 21.02
CA ALA A 114 -10.54 -3.41 21.88
C ALA A 114 -10.79 -4.40 23.02
N ARG A 115 -10.44 -5.67 22.84
CA ARG A 115 -10.49 -6.68 23.90
C ARG A 115 -9.32 -6.55 24.89
N ALA A 116 -8.15 -6.11 24.40
CA ALA A 116 -6.94 -5.95 25.21
C ALA A 116 -6.91 -4.62 25.99
N ALA A 117 -7.48 -3.57 25.41
CA ALA A 117 -7.62 -2.26 26.07
C ALA A 117 -8.75 -2.27 27.07
N ARG A 118 -8.60 -1.49 28.16
CA ARG A 118 -9.77 -1.17 28.99
C ARG A 118 -10.77 -0.41 28.14
N ALA A 119 -12.04 -0.75 28.25
CA ALA A 119 -13.12 -0.14 27.45
C ALA A 119 -13.20 1.40 27.60
N SER A 120 -12.58 1.94 28.65
CA SER A 120 -12.48 3.38 28.93
C SER A 120 -11.36 4.10 28.19
N ASP A 121 -10.40 3.38 27.61
CA ASP A 121 -9.17 4.00 27.08
C ASP A 121 -9.19 4.18 25.56
N VAL A 122 -9.88 3.27 24.85
CA VAL A 122 -9.94 3.28 23.39
C VAL A 122 -11.36 2.93 22.91
N VAL A 123 -11.90 3.78 22.07
CA VAL A 123 -13.19 3.57 21.40
C VAL A 123 -12.96 3.41 19.91
N THR A 124 -13.56 2.40 19.30
CA THR A 124 -13.47 2.16 17.85
C THR A 124 -14.79 2.51 17.18
N LEU A 125 -14.73 3.26 16.08
CA LEU A 125 -15.83 3.56 15.18
C LEU A 125 -15.48 2.98 13.79
N LEU A 126 -16.22 1.95 13.37
CA LEU A 126 -16.09 1.41 12.02
C LEU A 126 -17.16 2.03 11.14
N VAL A 127 -16.70 2.65 10.06
CA VAL A 127 -17.52 3.45 9.15
C VAL A 127 -17.59 2.73 7.81
N ASP A 128 -18.78 2.29 7.44
CA ASP A 128 -19.06 1.74 6.14
C ASP A 128 -19.26 2.87 5.13
N GLU A 129 -18.36 2.92 4.14
CA GLU A 129 -18.31 3.95 3.10
C GLU A 129 -19.02 3.50 1.81
N SER A 130 -19.77 2.41 1.84
CA SER A 130 -20.46 1.84 0.67
C SER A 130 -21.99 1.81 0.83
N PRO A 131 -22.63 2.97 1.08
CA PRO A 131 -24.04 3.05 1.45
C PRO A 131 -25.02 2.59 0.35
N VAL A 132 -24.53 2.50 -0.89
CA VAL A 132 -25.34 2.05 -2.04
C VAL A 132 -25.49 0.54 -2.07
N SER A 133 -24.42 -0.20 -1.73
CA SER A 133 -24.39 -1.67 -1.77
C SER A 133 -24.57 -2.30 -0.39
N ASP A 134 -24.24 -1.59 0.69
CA ASP A 134 -24.21 -2.17 2.02
C ASP A 134 -25.47 -1.82 2.85
N THR A 135 -26.03 -2.85 3.43
CA THR A 135 -27.18 -2.77 4.33
C THR A 135 -26.72 -2.92 5.78
N PRO A 136 -27.54 -2.50 6.78
CA PRO A 136 -27.24 -2.80 8.17
C PRO A 136 -27.04 -4.29 8.44
N ALA A 137 -27.72 -5.17 7.71
CA ALA A 137 -27.54 -6.62 7.82
C ALA A 137 -26.15 -7.06 7.32
N ALA A 138 -25.68 -6.54 6.17
CA ALA A 138 -24.35 -6.81 5.65
C ALA A 138 -23.25 -6.36 6.59
N VAL A 139 -23.37 -5.14 7.16
CA VAL A 139 -22.43 -4.61 8.15
C VAL A 139 -22.42 -5.46 9.42
N ARG A 140 -23.59 -5.91 9.91
CA ARG A 140 -23.64 -6.83 11.04
C ARG A 140 -23.01 -8.18 10.74
N ALA A 141 -23.19 -8.72 9.52
CA ALA A 141 -22.54 -9.97 9.09
C ALA A 141 -21.02 -9.82 9.04
N PHE A 142 -20.51 -8.69 8.52
CA PHE A 142 -19.09 -8.36 8.53
C PHE A 142 -18.56 -8.30 9.97
N ARG A 143 -19.25 -7.61 10.89
CA ARG A 143 -18.91 -7.53 12.32
C ARG A 143 -18.80 -8.92 12.96
N THR A 144 -19.76 -9.79 12.70
CA THR A 144 -19.76 -11.18 13.22
C THR A 144 -18.55 -11.94 12.69
N ARG A 145 -18.28 -11.84 11.41
CA ARG A 145 -17.17 -12.53 10.75
C ARG A 145 -15.80 -12.07 11.28
N THR A 146 -15.64 -10.78 11.51
CA THR A 146 -14.37 -10.20 11.98
C THR A 146 -14.22 -10.20 13.50
N ARG A 147 -15.30 -10.50 14.24
CA ARG A 147 -15.34 -10.40 15.71
C ARG A 147 -14.84 -9.04 16.22
N ALA A 148 -14.96 -8.00 15.41
CA ALA A 148 -14.57 -6.65 15.80
C ALA A 148 -15.55 -6.11 16.86
N PRO A 149 -15.12 -5.17 17.74
CA PRO A 149 -15.93 -4.74 18.87
C PRO A 149 -17.24 -4.10 18.42
N ALA A 150 -18.27 -4.35 19.20
CA ALA A 150 -19.65 -4.10 18.82
C ALA A 150 -20.12 -2.64 18.99
N ARG A 151 -19.32 -1.74 19.55
CA ARG A 151 -19.90 -0.50 20.10
C ARG A 151 -20.25 0.57 19.10
N SER A 152 -19.62 0.60 17.92
CA SER A 152 -19.80 1.75 17.03
C SER A 152 -19.59 1.37 15.58
N TRP A 153 -20.65 0.86 14.97
CA TRP A 153 -20.72 0.58 13.55
C TRP A 153 -21.73 1.51 12.90
N VAL A 154 -21.31 2.23 11.86
CA VAL A 154 -22.17 3.17 11.14
C VAL A 154 -22.05 2.95 9.63
N ILE A 155 -23.07 3.37 8.90
CA ILE A 155 -23.06 3.48 7.45
C ILE A 155 -23.08 4.97 7.12
N ASP A 156 -22.06 5.48 6.43
CA ASP A 156 -21.96 6.89 6.05
C ASP A 156 -22.79 7.19 4.80
N ARG A 157 -24.11 7.15 4.94
CA ARG A 157 -25.09 7.22 3.83
C ARG A 157 -24.93 8.44 2.94
N GLY A 158 -24.42 9.53 3.47
CA GLY A 158 -24.24 10.76 2.73
C GLY A 158 -22.77 11.10 2.47
N GLY A 159 -21.82 10.23 2.86
CA GLY A 159 -20.40 10.48 2.75
C GLY A 159 -19.92 11.65 3.61
N ALA A 160 -20.66 12.00 4.67
CA ALA A 160 -20.35 13.17 5.48
C ALA A 160 -19.09 12.97 6.32
N ILE A 161 -18.90 11.77 6.86
CA ILE A 161 -17.70 11.41 7.62
C ILE A 161 -16.52 11.33 6.67
N ALA A 162 -16.66 10.62 5.54
CA ALA A 162 -15.62 10.51 4.52
C ALA A 162 -15.11 11.88 4.09
N ARG A 163 -16.02 12.79 3.73
CA ARG A 163 -15.63 14.16 3.33
C ARG A 163 -14.97 14.95 4.45
N ALA A 164 -15.55 14.96 5.64
CA ALA A 164 -15.03 15.71 6.77
C ALA A 164 -13.61 15.28 7.16
N TYR A 165 -13.34 13.98 7.05
CA TYR A 165 -12.04 13.40 7.40
C TYR A 165 -11.12 13.21 6.19
N GLY A 166 -11.52 13.62 4.98
CA GLY A 166 -10.73 13.46 3.76
C GLY A 166 -10.37 12.00 3.48
N VAL A 167 -11.32 11.10 3.72
CA VAL A 167 -11.21 9.69 3.37
C VAL A 167 -11.38 9.57 1.86
N ALA A 168 -10.34 9.11 1.16
CA ALA A 168 -10.35 8.93 -0.28
C ALA A 168 -10.37 7.46 -0.70
N ALA A 169 -10.15 6.54 0.24
CA ALA A 169 -10.12 5.10 0.00
C ALA A 169 -10.52 4.34 1.27
N LEU A 170 -11.03 3.14 1.07
CA LEU A 170 -11.20 2.17 2.15
C LEU A 170 -9.85 1.88 2.83
N GLU A 171 -9.87 1.21 3.97
CA GLU A 171 -8.68 0.90 4.78
C GLU A 171 -7.97 2.16 5.31
N THR A 172 -8.71 3.28 5.39
CA THR A 172 -8.20 4.49 6.02
C THR A 172 -8.50 4.45 7.52
N THR A 173 -7.42 4.50 8.33
CA THR A 173 -7.52 4.57 9.79
C THR A 173 -7.13 5.95 10.28
N ILE A 174 -7.99 6.53 11.11
CA ILE A 174 -7.79 7.85 11.73
C ILE A 174 -7.77 7.67 13.24
N VAL A 175 -6.71 8.15 13.87
CA VAL A 175 -6.58 8.12 15.33
C VAL A 175 -6.80 9.53 15.86
N ILE A 176 -7.73 9.65 16.80
CA ILE A 176 -8.11 10.91 17.46
C ILE A 176 -7.67 10.81 18.91
N ASP A 177 -6.95 11.83 19.38
CA ASP A 177 -6.42 11.89 20.73
C ASP A 177 -7.50 12.21 21.79
N ARG A 178 -7.16 12.04 23.05
CA ARG A 178 -8.07 12.30 24.20
C ARG A 178 -8.67 13.72 24.20
N PRO A 179 -7.93 14.79 23.84
CA PRO A 179 -8.50 16.12 23.64
C PRO A 179 -9.43 16.25 22.40
N GLY A 180 -9.50 15.23 21.53
CA GLY A 180 -10.33 15.23 20.32
C GLY A 180 -9.66 15.90 19.12
N ARG A 181 -8.37 15.74 18.96
CA ARG A 181 -7.62 16.20 17.78
C ARG A 181 -7.13 15.00 16.97
N VAL A 182 -7.00 15.17 15.67
CA VAL A 182 -6.45 14.12 14.81
C VAL A 182 -4.96 13.94 15.14
N ALA A 183 -4.63 12.80 15.71
CA ALA A 183 -3.26 12.41 16.08
C ALA A 183 -2.53 11.69 14.96
N GLY A 184 -3.26 11.03 14.06
CA GLY A 184 -2.68 10.34 12.93
C GLY A 184 -3.73 9.90 11.90
N ARG A 185 -3.28 9.77 10.66
CA ARG A 185 -4.07 9.24 9.55
C ARG A 185 -3.22 8.24 8.78
N TYR A 186 -3.75 7.05 8.57
CA TYR A 186 -3.07 5.92 7.94
C TYR A 186 -3.92 5.44 6.76
N ARG A 187 -3.30 5.25 5.61
CA ARG A 187 -3.94 4.82 4.36
C ARG A 187 -3.46 3.44 3.90
N THR A 188 -2.83 2.73 4.80
CA THR A 188 -2.36 1.36 4.63
C THR A 188 -2.86 0.54 5.80
N PRO A 189 -3.21 -0.73 5.60
CA PRO A 189 -3.69 -1.58 6.68
C PRO A 189 -2.72 -1.60 7.86
N LEU A 190 -3.26 -1.49 9.06
CA LEU A 190 -2.51 -1.54 10.30
C LEU A 190 -2.72 -2.91 10.96
N ASP A 191 -1.62 -3.58 11.28
CA ASP A 191 -1.62 -4.72 12.18
C ASP A 191 -1.79 -4.29 13.65
N VAL A 192 -1.89 -5.27 14.53
CA VAL A 192 -2.11 -5.02 15.97
C VAL A 192 -1.01 -4.16 16.58
N ASP A 193 0.26 -4.38 16.18
CA ASP A 193 1.38 -3.63 16.76
C ASP A 193 1.48 -2.21 16.21
N ALA A 194 1.18 -2.03 14.92
CA ALA A 194 1.06 -0.70 14.32
C ALA A 194 -0.09 0.11 14.95
N LEU A 195 -1.24 -0.53 15.19
CA LEU A 195 -2.37 0.08 15.92
C LEU A 195 -1.97 0.47 17.35
N ARG A 196 -1.29 -0.42 18.09
CA ARG A 196 -0.76 -0.09 19.44
C ARG A 196 0.15 1.12 19.42
N ARG A 197 1.08 1.17 18.48
CA ARG A 197 1.98 2.33 18.34
C ARG A 197 1.22 3.60 17.97
N ALA A 198 0.23 3.50 17.08
CA ALA A 198 -0.58 4.65 16.68
C ALA A 198 -1.41 5.21 17.83
N ILE A 199 -2.03 4.34 18.62
CA ILE A 199 -2.82 4.68 19.82
C ILE A 199 -1.92 5.24 20.92
N GLY A 200 -0.76 4.61 21.18
CA GLY A 200 0.20 5.09 22.18
C GLY A 200 0.72 6.51 21.92
N ARG A 201 0.77 6.93 20.65
CA ARG A 201 1.10 8.33 20.31
C ARG A 201 -0.06 9.31 20.53
N ALA A 202 -1.26 8.83 20.74
CA ALA A 202 -2.47 9.62 20.92
C ALA A 202 -2.92 9.72 22.39
N THR A 203 -2.26 8.98 23.30
CA THR A 203 -2.43 9.07 24.74
C THR A 203 -1.56 10.20 25.31
#